data_6920df937dbe8fd0c0156c3ea4c59e04
#
_entry.id   6920df937dbe8fd0c0156c3ea4c59e04
#
_cell.length_a   1.000
_cell.length_b   1.000
_cell.length_c   1.000
_cell.angle_alpha   90.00
_cell.angle_beta   90.00
_cell.angle_gamma   90.00
#
_symmetry.space_group_name_H-M   'P 1'
#
loop_
_entity.id
_entity.type
_entity.pdbx_description
1 polymer ?
#
loop_
_entity_poly.entity_id
_entity_poly.type
_entity_poly.pdbx_seq_one_letter_code
_entity_poly.pdbx_strand_id
1 'polypeptide(L)'
;MQRESFGSRLGFILVSAGCAIGIGNVWRFPYIAGVYGGGFFVLLYLFFLFAMGVPVLTMELAVGRASRQGAVKGYQVLEKPGSHWHIHGYFCIIGCYLLMMYYTTVSGWMISYLFKFLNGTFVAGMDADAIAGVFGSMLASPGEMTFWMAVIVIAGFLVCSRGLQSGLERISKVMMAALLVLIIALAVHSLLLSGAPSGLAFYLIPNVENVVSAGVGNVISAAMNRAFFTLSLGIAAMEIFGSYMSRENTLTSEAVRISLLDTFVALMSGLIIFPACFTYGIQTDQGPSLVFMTLPNVFLNMSGGRFWGALFFLFMTFASFSTVIAVFENISSFCRDTFGWSRKKAAIVNCLVVLAASLPCVFGYNIWQNLHLIGGRDVLDTEDFLVSNLLLPVGSMIYLLFCVSKWGWGFDAYLKEANCGDGIKLPKWLKPYFQYILPVLILIILIQGLI
;
A
#
# COMPACT_ATOMS: atom_id res chain seq x y z
N MET A 1 -22.74 -19.00 -7.36
CA MET A 1 -23.25 -17.92 -6.47
C MET A 1 -23.21 -16.61 -7.23
N GLN A 2 -24.21 -15.74 -7.05
CA GLN A 2 -24.17 -14.41 -7.66
C GLN A 2 -23.07 -13.61 -6.97
N ARG A 3 -22.19 -12.95 -7.77
CA ARG A 3 -21.08 -12.14 -7.25
C ARG A 3 -21.62 -10.92 -6.51
N GLU A 4 -21.10 -10.62 -5.33
CA GLU A 4 -21.42 -9.40 -4.63
C GLU A 4 -21.00 -8.16 -5.45
N SER A 5 -21.61 -7.02 -5.21
CA SER A 5 -21.28 -5.75 -5.87
C SER A 5 -21.19 -4.63 -4.85
N PHE A 6 -20.40 -3.60 -5.14
CA PHE A 6 -20.38 -2.38 -4.32
C PHE A 6 -21.76 -1.70 -4.34
N GLY A 7 -22.16 -1.17 -3.20
CA GLY A 7 -23.40 -0.41 -3.06
C GLY A 7 -23.33 0.98 -3.70
N SER A 8 -22.11 1.51 -3.91
CA SER A 8 -21.90 2.81 -4.54
C SER A 8 -20.52 2.90 -5.21
N ARG A 9 -20.43 3.76 -6.24
CA ARG A 9 -19.16 4.12 -6.89
C ARG A 9 -18.14 4.69 -5.89
N LEU A 10 -18.58 5.58 -5.00
CA LEU A 10 -17.72 6.14 -3.96
C LEU A 10 -17.17 5.05 -3.04
N GLY A 11 -17.98 4.02 -2.72
CA GLY A 11 -17.53 2.87 -1.95
C GLY A 11 -16.40 2.11 -2.65
N PHE A 12 -16.55 1.85 -3.93
CA PHE A 12 -15.49 1.23 -4.74
C PHE A 12 -14.20 2.06 -4.71
N ILE A 13 -14.28 3.37 -5.00
CA ILE A 13 -13.10 4.25 -5.03
C ILE A 13 -12.41 4.28 -3.66
N LEU A 14 -13.15 4.46 -2.57
CA LEU A 14 -12.57 4.57 -1.23
C LEU A 14 -11.98 3.23 -0.72
N VAL A 15 -12.60 2.10 -1.05
CA VAL A 15 -12.04 0.78 -0.71
C VAL A 15 -10.76 0.52 -1.50
N SER A 16 -10.77 0.78 -2.81
CA SER A 16 -9.60 0.57 -3.68
C SER A 16 -8.46 1.53 -3.35
N ALA A 17 -8.78 2.81 -3.11
CA ALA A 17 -7.78 3.78 -2.66
C ALA A 17 -7.23 3.42 -1.28
N GLY A 18 -8.08 2.94 -0.35
CA GLY A 18 -7.64 2.46 0.96
C GLY A 18 -6.75 1.22 0.90
N CYS A 19 -6.84 0.42 -0.16
CA CYS A 19 -5.89 -0.66 -0.42
C CYS A 19 -4.52 -0.12 -0.88
N ALA A 20 -4.50 0.91 -1.71
CA ALA A 20 -3.28 1.55 -2.20
C ALA A 20 -2.62 2.42 -1.12
N ILE A 21 -3.41 3.23 -0.41
CA ILE A 21 -2.94 4.11 0.66
C ILE A 21 -2.47 3.28 1.85
N GLY A 22 -1.18 3.11 1.96
CA GLY A 22 -0.55 2.32 3.01
C GLY A 22 0.49 3.10 3.80
N ILE A 23 1.16 2.38 4.68
CA ILE A 23 2.25 2.89 5.52
C ILE A 23 3.37 3.52 4.66
N GLY A 24 3.63 2.96 3.48
CA GLY A 24 4.65 3.45 2.55
C GLY A 24 4.45 4.90 2.08
N ASN A 25 3.21 5.39 2.00
CA ASN A 25 2.92 6.77 1.62
C ASN A 25 3.40 7.79 2.67
N VAL A 26 3.59 7.34 3.90
CA VAL A 26 4.00 8.19 5.02
C VAL A 26 5.49 8.04 5.33
N TRP A 27 6.05 6.83 5.32
CA TRP A 27 7.43 6.66 5.77
C TRP A 27 8.47 6.59 4.64
N ARG A 28 8.10 6.19 3.40
CA ARG A 28 9.06 6.10 2.28
C ARG A 28 8.95 7.28 1.32
N PHE A 29 7.73 7.63 0.92
CA PHE A 29 7.55 8.65 -0.11
C PHE A 29 8.09 10.02 0.27
N PRO A 30 7.77 10.61 1.46
CA PRO A 30 8.27 11.92 1.81
C PRO A 30 9.79 11.96 1.87
N TYR A 31 10.41 10.99 2.56
CA TYR A 31 11.86 10.93 2.69
C TYR A 31 12.56 10.90 1.32
N ILE A 32 12.14 9.97 0.45
CA ILE A 32 12.72 9.83 -0.90
C ILE A 32 12.52 11.12 -1.70
N ALA A 33 11.34 11.74 -1.64
CA ALA A 33 11.08 12.99 -2.34
C ALA A 33 12.02 14.12 -1.88
N GLY A 34 12.22 14.28 -0.57
CA GLY A 34 13.12 15.29 -0.03
C GLY A 34 14.58 15.08 -0.47
N VAL A 35 15.10 13.87 -0.31
CA VAL A 35 16.49 13.52 -0.63
C VAL A 35 16.80 13.60 -2.12
N TYR A 36 15.87 13.22 -2.98
CA TYR A 36 16.07 13.17 -4.44
C TYR A 36 15.60 14.41 -5.20
N GLY A 37 15.63 15.59 -4.57
CA GLY A 37 15.44 16.87 -5.24
C GLY A 37 14.03 17.44 -5.16
N GLY A 38 13.26 17.04 -4.15
CA GLY A 38 11.97 17.67 -3.83
C GLY A 38 10.96 17.57 -4.97
N GLY A 39 10.46 18.74 -5.42
CA GLY A 39 9.46 18.82 -6.48
C GLY A 39 9.86 18.17 -7.80
N PHE A 40 11.17 18.08 -8.12
CA PHE A 40 11.64 17.37 -9.31
C PHE A 40 11.33 15.89 -9.23
N PHE A 41 11.60 15.27 -8.08
CA PHE A 41 11.24 13.87 -7.83
C PHE A 41 9.72 13.65 -7.92
N VAL A 42 8.93 14.57 -7.34
CA VAL A 42 7.46 14.48 -7.39
C VAL A 42 6.95 14.50 -8.83
N LEU A 43 7.50 15.36 -9.70
CA LEU A 43 7.14 15.38 -11.12
C LEU A 43 7.48 14.08 -11.85
N LEU A 44 8.67 13.52 -11.61
CA LEU A 44 9.06 12.23 -12.17
C LEU A 44 8.17 11.09 -11.65
N TYR A 45 7.87 11.09 -10.37
CA TYR A 45 6.95 10.13 -9.77
C TYR A 45 5.57 10.18 -10.42
N LEU A 46 4.98 11.37 -10.59
CA LEU A 46 3.70 11.53 -11.28
C LEU A 46 3.76 11.04 -12.72
N PHE A 47 4.83 11.37 -13.44
CA PHE A 47 5.02 10.88 -14.80
C PHE A 47 4.99 9.33 -14.84
N PHE A 48 5.76 8.65 -14.01
CA PHE A 48 5.78 7.19 -13.98
C PHE A 48 4.49 6.57 -13.42
N LEU A 49 3.81 7.24 -12.48
CA LEU A 49 2.52 6.79 -11.99
C LEU A 49 1.49 6.70 -13.11
N PHE A 50 1.41 7.72 -13.96
CA PHE A 50 0.50 7.71 -15.12
C PHE A 50 1.00 6.83 -16.27
N ALA A 51 2.31 6.75 -16.47
CA ALA A 51 2.88 5.91 -17.53
C ALA A 51 2.81 4.41 -17.20
N MET A 52 3.02 4.02 -15.95
CA MET A 52 3.14 2.61 -15.56
C MET A 52 2.05 2.17 -14.59
N GLY A 53 1.87 2.89 -13.48
CA GLY A 53 0.95 2.51 -12.42
C GLY A 53 -0.50 2.44 -12.90
N VAL A 54 -1.03 3.51 -13.48
CA VAL A 54 -2.41 3.57 -13.99
C VAL A 54 -2.69 2.49 -15.06
N PRO A 55 -1.84 2.25 -16.08
CA PRO A 55 -2.00 1.15 -17.00
C PRO A 55 -2.11 -0.22 -16.34
N VAL A 56 -1.19 -0.58 -15.45
CA VAL A 56 -1.19 -1.89 -14.78
C VAL A 56 -2.40 -2.03 -13.85
N LEU A 57 -2.75 -0.97 -13.10
CA LEU A 57 -3.97 -0.94 -12.28
C LEU A 57 -5.22 -1.18 -13.14
N THR A 58 -5.30 -0.55 -14.32
CA THR A 58 -6.42 -0.75 -15.25
C THR A 58 -6.50 -2.20 -15.73
N MET A 59 -5.37 -2.88 -15.93
CA MET A 59 -5.33 -4.29 -16.33
C MET A 59 -5.81 -5.21 -15.21
N GLU A 60 -5.34 -5.02 -13.99
CA GLU A 60 -5.81 -5.79 -12.84
C GLU A 60 -7.32 -5.65 -12.63
N LEU A 61 -7.83 -4.41 -12.63
CA LEU A 61 -9.26 -4.14 -12.54
C LEU A 61 -10.03 -4.76 -13.71
N ALA A 62 -9.47 -4.78 -14.94
CA ALA A 62 -10.11 -5.36 -16.11
C ALA A 62 -10.28 -6.86 -16.00
N VAL A 63 -9.26 -7.58 -15.54
CA VAL A 63 -9.33 -9.03 -15.32
C VAL A 63 -10.43 -9.35 -14.30
N GLY A 64 -10.47 -8.64 -13.19
CA GLY A 64 -11.51 -8.81 -12.19
C GLY A 64 -12.91 -8.50 -12.71
N ARG A 65 -13.09 -7.34 -13.39
CA ARG A 65 -14.40 -6.91 -13.86
C ARG A 65 -14.96 -7.78 -14.99
N ALA A 66 -14.10 -8.24 -15.90
CA ALA A 66 -14.49 -9.09 -17.00
C ALA A 66 -14.87 -10.50 -16.54
N SER A 67 -14.09 -11.07 -15.61
CA SER A 67 -14.31 -12.43 -15.10
C SER A 67 -15.39 -12.52 -14.02
N ARG A 68 -15.62 -11.45 -13.26
CA ARG A 68 -16.47 -11.45 -12.06
C ARG A 68 -16.05 -12.49 -11.03
N GLN A 69 -14.74 -12.80 -10.96
CA GLN A 69 -14.14 -13.80 -10.09
C GLN A 69 -12.88 -13.22 -9.41
N GLY A 70 -12.35 -13.91 -8.40
CA GLY A 70 -11.05 -13.64 -7.81
C GLY A 70 -9.91 -14.27 -8.61
N ALA A 71 -8.67 -14.01 -8.19
CA ALA A 71 -7.43 -14.24 -8.93
C ALA A 71 -7.37 -15.53 -9.77
N VAL A 72 -7.49 -16.72 -9.15
CA VAL A 72 -7.34 -17.99 -9.88
C VAL A 72 -8.49 -18.22 -10.86
N LYS A 73 -9.73 -18.06 -10.38
CA LYS A 73 -10.92 -18.25 -11.21
C LYS A 73 -11.05 -17.17 -12.28
N GLY A 74 -10.57 -15.97 -12.03
CA GLY A 74 -10.54 -14.87 -12.98
C GLY A 74 -9.74 -15.22 -14.22
N TYR A 75 -8.54 -15.73 -14.04
CA TYR A 75 -7.75 -16.23 -15.17
C TYR A 75 -8.40 -17.41 -15.88
N GLN A 76 -8.93 -18.40 -15.13
CA GLN A 76 -9.59 -19.58 -15.74
C GLN A 76 -10.77 -19.22 -16.64
N VAL A 77 -11.52 -18.17 -16.33
CA VAL A 77 -12.65 -17.69 -17.14
C VAL A 77 -12.19 -17.00 -18.43
N LEU A 78 -11.06 -16.27 -18.37
CA LEU A 78 -10.61 -15.41 -19.46
C LEU A 78 -9.50 -16.03 -20.32
N GLU A 79 -8.79 -17.03 -19.82
CA GLU A 79 -7.69 -17.67 -20.53
C GLU A 79 -8.20 -18.57 -21.68
N LYS A 80 -7.33 -18.78 -22.66
CA LYS A 80 -7.64 -19.68 -23.79
C LYS A 80 -7.58 -21.15 -23.36
N PRO A 81 -8.40 -22.01 -23.94
CA PRO A 81 -8.36 -23.44 -23.67
C PRO A 81 -6.94 -24.01 -23.86
N GLY A 82 -6.47 -24.76 -22.86
CA GLY A 82 -5.14 -25.37 -22.87
C GLY A 82 -4.01 -24.44 -22.41
N SER A 83 -4.31 -23.19 -22.01
CA SER A 83 -3.32 -22.32 -21.37
C SER A 83 -3.33 -22.48 -19.85
N HIS A 84 -2.29 -21.97 -19.17
CA HIS A 84 -2.08 -22.15 -17.73
C HIS A 84 -1.87 -20.82 -17.00
N TRP A 85 -2.47 -19.73 -17.48
CA TRP A 85 -2.34 -18.41 -16.85
C TRP A 85 -2.92 -18.37 -15.44
N HIS A 86 -3.89 -19.21 -15.13
CA HIS A 86 -4.48 -19.32 -13.78
C HIS A 86 -3.47 -19.72 -12.69
N ILE A 87 -2.31 -20.30 -13.07
CA ILE A 87 -1.23 -20.58 -12.11
C ILE A 87 -0.77 -19.29 -11.44
N HIS A 88 -0.72 -18.17 -12.19
CA HIS A 88 -0.40 -16.87 -11.63
C HIS A 88 -1.33 -16.46 -10.48
N GLY A 89 -2.61 -16.81 -10.57
CA GLY A 89 -3.55 -16.54 -9.48
C GLY A 89 -3.15 -17.13 -8.14
N TYR A 90 -2.54 -18.32 -8.12
CA TYR A 90 -1.99 -18.91 -6.89
C TYR A 90 -0.78 -18.13 -6.38
N PHE A 91 0.12 -17.67 -7.26
CA PHE A 91 1.24 -16.80 -6.87
C PHE A 91 0.74 -15.48 -6.28
N CYS A 92 -0.31 -14.89 -6.82
CA CYS A 92 -0.94 -13.71 -6.25
C CYS A 92 -1.42 -13.93 -4.82
N ILE A 93 -2.06 -15.07 -4.56
CA ILE A 93 -2.56 -15.39 -3.22
C ILE A 93 -1.42 -15.68 -2.24
N ILE A 94 -0.36 -16.38 -2.66
CA ILE A 94 0.86 -16.55 -1.85
C ILE A 94 1.44 -15.17 -1.52
N GLY A 95 1.51 -14.27 -2.50
CA GLY A 95 1.97 -12.88 -2.29
C GLY A 95 1.10 -12.12 -1.27
N CYS A 96 -0.21 -12.31 -1.30
CA CYS A 96 -1.12 -11.73 -0.31
C CYS A 96 -0.86 -12.25 1.12
N TYR A 97 -0.60 -13.55 1.29
CA TYR A 97 -0.25 -14.09 2.59
C TYR A 97 1.10 -13.58 3.08
N LEU A 98 2.14 -13.60 2.23
CA LEU A 98 3.46 -13.06 2.57
C LEU A 98 3.39 -11.58 2.94
N LEU A 99 2.64 -10.77 2.18
CA LEU A 99 2.41 -9.36 2.52
C LEU A 99 1.79 -9.23 3.91
N MET A 100 0.76 -10.03 4.21
CA MET A 100 0.06 -9.93 5.49
C MET A 100 0.88 -10.43 6.67
N MET A 101 1.87 -11.29 6.48
CA MET A 101 2.74 -11.78 7.56
C MET A 101 3.48 -10.63 8.26
N TYR A 102 4.09 -9.72 7.51
CA TYR A 102 4.77 -8.57 8.10
C TYR A 102 3.88 -7.34 8.25
N TYR A 103 2.96 -7.10 7.33
CA TYR A 103 2.15 -5.89 7.32
C TYR A 103 1.18 -5.81 8.50
N THR A 104 0.63 -6.95 8.96
CA THR A 104 -0.20 -7.01 10.17
C THR A 104 0.60 -6.72 11.44
N THR A 105 1.87 -7.15 11.50
CA THR A 105 2.78 -6.85 12.60
C THR A 105 3.05 -5.35 12.68
N VAL A 106 3.41 -4.72 11.55
CA VAL A 106 3.65 -3.26 11.50
C VAL A 106 2.37 -2.47 11.77
N SER A 107 1.21 -2.94 11.29
CA SER A 107 -0.09 -2.34 11.65
C SER A 107 -0.37 -2.44 13.15
N GLY A 108 0.05 -3.52 13.79
CA GLY A 108 0.01 -3.68 15.24
C GLY A 108 0.87 -2.63 15.98
N TRP A 109 2.03 -2.26 15.44
CA TRP A 109 2.85 -1.18 16.02
C TRP A 109 2.13 0.17 15.97
N MET A 110 1.40 0.46 14.89
CA MET A 110 0.66 1.73 14.76
C MET A 110 -0.41 1.88 15.85
N ILE A 111 -1.20 0.84 16.08
CA ILE A 111 -2.23 0.88 17.13
C ILE A 111 -1.60 0.84 18.53
N SER A 112 -0.50 0.13 18.75
CA SER A 112 0.26 0.17 20.00
C SER A 112 0.70 1.60 20.34
N TYR A 113 1.27 2.31 19.36
CA TYR A 113 1.72 3.70 19.54
C TYR A 113 0.56 4.68 19.77
N LEU A 114 -0.57 4.48 19.10
CA LEU A 114 -1.79 5.23 19.43
C LEU A 114 -2.11 5.12 20.94
N PHE A 115 -2.14 3.90 21.46
CA PHE A 115 -2.40 3.68 22.88
C PHE A 115 -1.29 4.23 23.78
N LYS A 116 -0.02 4.15 23.40
CA LYS A 116 1.11 4.73 24.15
C LYS A 116 1.01 6.26 24.25
N PHE A 117 0.52 6.95 23.22
CA PHE A 117 0.23 8.39 23.28
C PHE A 117 -0.99 8.69 24.18
N LEU A 118 -2.06 7.89 24.10
CA LEU A 118 -3.27 8.09 24.89
C LEU A 118 -3.05 7.82 26.38
N ASN A 119 -2.34 6.76 26.74
CA ASN A 119 -2.12 6.37 28.14
C ASN A 119 -1.00 7.14 28.84
N GLY A 120 -0.24 7.99 28.12
CA GLY A 120 0.81 8.81 28.67
C GLY A 120 2.17 8.13 28.84
N THR A 121 2.43 7.08 28.09
CA THR A 121 3.81 6.53 27.94
C THR A 121 4.76 7.60 27.38
N PHE A 122 4.26 8.36 26.41
CA PHE A 122 4.94 9.52 25.87
C PHE A 122 4.60 10.79 26.65
N VAL A 123 5.59 11.42 27.28
CA VAL A 123 5.44 12.65 28.06
C VAL A 123 6.33 13.75 27.50
N ALA A 124 5.91 15.00 27.65
CA ALA A 124 6.72 16.15 27.25
C ALA A 124 8.07 16.15 27.98
N GLY A 125 9.14 16.47 27.27
CA GLY A 125 10.49 16.51 27.81
C GLY A 125 11.25 15.18 27.79
N MET A 126 10.68 14.10 27.20
CA MET A 126 11.47 12.90 26.90
C MET A 126 12.55 13.22 25.87
N ASP A 127 13.77 12.73 26.10
CA ASP A 127 14.86 12.83 25.15
C ASP A 127 14.73 11.77 24.01
N ALA A 128 15.54 11.91 22.99
CA ALA A 128 15.51 11.03 21.82
C ALA A 128 15.82 9.57 22.18
N ASP A 129 16.73 9.34 23.16
CA ASP A 129 17.11 8.00 23.57
C ASP A 129 15.99 7.30 24.34
N ALA A 130 15.27 8.02 25.20
CA ALA A 130 14.08 7.49 25.88
C ALA A 130 12.99 7.14 24.89
N ILE A 131 12.76 7.97 23.87
CA ILE A 131 11.79 7.70 22.80
C ILE A 131 12.20 6.46 22.00
N ALA A 132 13.47 6.35 21.60
CA ALA A 132 14.00 5.16 20.94
C ALA A 132 13.88 3.91 21.82
N GLY A 133 14.09 4.06 23.12
CA GLY A 133 13.90 3.01 24.12
C GLY A 133 12.46 2.46 24.18
N VAL A 134 11.44 3.31 23.97
CA VAL A 134 10.03 2.85 23.88
C VAL A 134 9.83 1.93 22.67
N PHE A 135 10.43 2.27 21.53
CA PHE A 135 10.38 1.41 20.34
C PHE A 135 11.14 0.10 20.56
N GLY A 136 12.37 0.18 21.04
CA GLY A 136 13.20 -0.99 21.34
C GLY A 136 12.55 -1.95 22.33
N SER A 137 11.94 -1.43 23.42
CA SER A 137 11.26 -2.26 24.41
C SER A 137 10.00 -2.95 23.84
N MET A 138 9.27 -2.29 22.95
CA MET A 138 8.14 -2.90 22.24
C MET A 138 8.62 -4.06 21.35
N LEU A 139 9.69 -3.84 20.55
CA LEU A 139 10.23 -4.87 19.67
C LEU A 139 10.80 -6.07 20.45
N ALA A 140 11.40 -5.81 21.62
CA ALA A 140 11.92 -6.84 22.50
C ALA A 140 10.83 -7.64 23.24
N SER A 141 9.55 -7.20 23.19
CA SER A 141 8.44 -7.85 23.86
C SER A 141 7.60 -8.69 22.89
N PRO A 142 7.82 -10.01 22.79
CA PRO A 142 7.04 -10.88 21.90
C PRO A 142 5.54 -10.89 22.27
N GLY A 143 5.21 -10.75 23.55
CA GLY A 143 3.83 -10.71 24.02
C GLY A 143 3.08 -9.48 23.57
N GLU A 144 3.68 -8.27 23.70
CA GLU A 144 3.08 -7.01 23.25
C GLU A 144 2.90 -7.00 21.73
N MET A 145 3.94 -7.39 20.99
CA MET A 145 3.88 -7.46 19.52
C MET A 145 2.80 -8.44 19.04
N THR A 146 2.75 -9.65 19.60
CA THR A 146 1.72 -10.65 19.25
C THR A 146 0.32 -10.16 19.58
N PHE A 147 0.13 -9.51 20.73
CA PHE A 147 -1.19 -8.99 21.12
C PHE A 147 -1.72 -7.97 20.11
N TRP A 148 -0.93 -6.95 19.77
CA TRP A 148 -1.38 -5.91 18.85
C TRP A 148 -1.53 -6.42 17.41
N MET A 149 -0.65 -7.30 16.95
CA MET A 149 -0.80 -8.00 15.67
C MET A 149 -2.11 -8.81 15.64
N ALA A 150 -2.40 -9.57 16.69
CA ALA A 150 -3.62 -10.37 16.79
C ALA A 150 -4.89 -9.49 16.79
N VAL A 151 -4.87 -8.33 17.46
CA VAL A 151 -5.97 -7.36 17.43
C VAL A 151 -6.26 -6.93 15.98
N ILE A 152 -5.23 -6.59 15.21
CA ILE A 152 -5.38 -6.19 13.80
C ILE A 152 -5.95 -7.34 12.96
N VAL A 153 -5.40 -8.54 13.08
CA VAL A 153 -5.83 -9.70 12.28
C VAL A 153 -7.28 -10.08 12.59
N ILE A 154 -7.62 -10.19 13.87
CA ILE A 154 -8.98 -10.55 14.29
C ILE A 154 -9.99 -9.48 13.85
N ALA A 155 -9.68 -8.19 14.08
CA ALA A 155 -10.54 -7.09 13.68
C ALA A 155 -10.76 -7.09 12.15
N GLY A 156 -9.71 -7.29 11.36
CA GLY A 156 -9.77 -7.34 9.90
C GLY A 156 -10.67 -8.46 9.38
N PHE A 157 -10.51 -9.68 9.87
CA PHE A 157 -11.38 -10.80 9.46
C PHE A 157 -12.80 -10.69 9.99
N LEU A 158 -13.03 -10.06 11.16
CA LEU A 158 -14.37 -9.72 11.62
C LEU A 158 -15.09 -8.77 10.65
N VAL A 159 -14.39 -7.76 10.13
CA VAL A 159 -14.93 -6.87 9.09
C VAL A 159 -15.28 -7.63 7.83
N CYS A 160 -14.34 -8.43 7.30
CA CYS A 160 -14.56 -9.22 6.08
C CYS A 160 -15.69 -10.26 6.23
N SER A 161 -15.89 -10.80 7.44
CA SER A 161 -16.96 -11.78 7.71
C SER A 161 -18.36 -11.22 7.57
N ARG A 162 -18.54 -9.89 7.72
CA ARG A 162 -19.84 -9.21 7.64
C ARG A 162 -20.36 -8.96 6.23
N GLY A 163 -19.55 -9.23 5.21
CA GLY A 163 -19.91 -9.05 3.80
C GLY A 163 -19.26 -7.81 3.16
N LEU A 164 -19.44 -7.69 1.84
CA LEU A 164 -18.84 -6.59 1.09
C LEU A 164 -19.45 -5.25 1.49
N GLN A 165 -20.77 -5.07 1.35
CA GLN A 165 -21.43 -3.78 1.59
C GLN A 165 -21.54 -3.41 3.06
N SER A 166 -21.97 -4.35 3.91
CA SER A 166 -22.21 -4.11 5.34
C SER A 166 -20.93 -4.11 6.18
N GLY A 167 -19.90 -4.81 5.74
CA GLY A 167 -18.59 -4.90 6.40
C GLY A 167 -17.57 -4.00 5.73
N LEU A 168 -16.93 -4.50 4.67
CA LEU A 168 -15.78 -3.86 4.02
C LEU A 168 -16.10 -2.45 3.53
N GLU A 169 -17.13 -2.27 2.70
CA GLU A 169 -17.44 -0.96 2.10
C GLU A 169 -17.82 0.09 3.14
N ARG A 170 -18.71 -0.28 4.09
CA ARG A 170 -19.18 0.65 5.12
C ARG A 170 -18.05 1.12 6.02
N ILE A 171 -17.22 0.19 6.49
CA ILE A 171 -16.09 0.51 7.39
C ILE A 171 -15.03 1.30 6.66
N SER A 172 -14.66 0.89 5.43
CA SER A 172 -13.68 1.62 4.62
C SER A 172 -14.13 3.05 4.32
N LYS A 173 -15.41 3.29 4.02
CA LYS A 173 -15.94 4.65 3.81
C LYS A 173 -15.72 5.54 5.01
N VAL A 174 -16.07 5.05 6.22
CA VAL A 174 -15.90 5.83 7.46
C VAL A 174 -14.43 6.07 7.75
N MET A 175 -13.61 5.03 7.65
CA MET A 175 -12.17 5.13 7.91
C MET A 175 -11.47 6.07 6.93
N MET A 176 -11.75 5.94 5.63
CA MET A 176 -11.14 6.80 4.61
C MET A 176 -11.58 8.26 4.73
N ALA A 177 -12.85 8.51 5.04
CA ALA A 177 -13.31 9.87 5.32
C ALA A 177 -12.60 10.47 6.57
N ALA A 178 -12.50 9.70 7.64
CA ALA A 178 -11.78 10.11 8.85
C ALA A 178 -10.28 10.31 8.56
N LEU A 179 -9.65 9.41 7.80
CA LEU A 179 -8.25 9.51 7.38
C LEU A 179 -7.99 10.83 6.62
N LEU A 180 -8.84 11.17 5.65
CA LEU A 180 -8.69 12.40 4.87
C LEU A 180 -8.86 13.65 5.75
N VAL A 181 -9.80 13.65 6.69
CA VAL A 181 -9.96 14.76 7.65
C VAL A 181 -8.74 14.87 8.56
N LEU A 182 -8.25 13.75 9.09
CA LEU A 182 -7.08 13.71 9.98
C LEU A 182 -5.81 14.21 9.27
N ILE A 183 -5.54 13.74 8.04
CA ILE A 183 -4.34 14.16 7.31
C ILE A 183 -4.38 15.65 6.98
N ILE A 184 -5.54 16.20 6.62
CA ILE A 184 -5.71 17.63 6.38
C ILE A 184 -5.48 18.42 7.68
N ALA A 185 -6.08 18.00 8.79
CA ALA A 185 -5.91 18.68 10.08
C ALA A 185 -4.44 18.69 10.54
N LEU A 186 -3.74 17.55 10.42
CA LEU A 186 -2.31 17.42 10.74
C LEU A 186 -1.44 18.29 9.83
N ALA A 187 -1.72 18.32 8.52
CA ALA A 187 -0.98 19.13 7.57
C ALA A 187 -1.19 20.62 7.82
N VAL A 188 -2.43 21.07 8.06
CA VAL A 188 -2.72 22.48 8.39
C VAL A 188 -1.98 22.87 9.66
N HIS A 189 -2.01 22.02 10.71
CA HIS A 189 -1.25 22.30 11.93
C HIS A 189 0.25 22.44 11.65
N SER A 190 0.84 21.51 10.89
CA SER A 190 2.26 21.53 10.55
C SER A 190 2.66 22.77 9.72
N LEU A 191 1.80 23.21 8.82
CA LEU A 191 2.01 24.41 7.99
C LEU A 191 1.97 25.73 8.79
N LEU A 192 1.40 25.72 9.98
CA LEU A 192 1.37 26.87 10.88
C LEU A 192 2.65 26.98 11.75
N LEU A 193 3.54 26.00 11.71
CA LEU A 193 4.79 25.99 12.46
C LEU A 193 5.83 26.94 11.83
N SER A 194 6.76 27.45 12.66
CA SER A 194 7.76 28.43 12.22
C SER A 194 8.72 27.95 11.14
N GLY A 195 9.07 26.66 11.14
CA GLY A 195 9.92 26.02 10.12
C GLY A 195 9.20 25.61 8.83
N ALA A 196 7.89 25.89 8.70
CA ALA A 196 7.14 25.47 7.55
C ALA A 196 7.70 25.98 6.20
N PRO A 197 8.13 27.26 6.06
CA PRO A 197 8.67 27.73 4.78
C PRO A 197 9.90 26.92 4.34
N SER A 198 10.82 26.61 5.27
CA SER A 198 12.04 25.84 4.98
C SER A 198 11.72 24.38 4.67
N GLY A 199 10.81 23.75 5.43
CA GLY A 199 10.37 22.40 5.19
C GLY A 199 9.63 22.22 3.86
N LEU A 200 8.78 23.20 3.50
CA LEU A 200 8.11 23.22 2.20
C LEU A 200 9.11 23.42 1.05
N ALA A 201 10.07 24.33 1.22
CA ALA A 201 11.12 24.56 0.23
C ALA A 201 11.90 23.27 -0.06
N PHE A 202 12.32 22.59 1.00
CA PHE A 202 13.03 21.31 0.87
C PHE A 202 12.20 20.23 0.15
N TYR A 203 10.92 20.16 0.44
CA TYR A 203 10.04 19.11 -0.07
C TYR A 203 9.51 19.36 -1.48
N LEU A 204 9.12 20.61 -1.79
CA LEU A 204 8.36 20.91 -3.01
C LEU A 204 9.13 21.75 -4.03
N ILE A 205 10.17 22.49 -3.63
CA ILE A 205 10.96 23.25 -4.59
C ILE A 205 11.92 22.31 -5.30
N PRO A 206 11.93 22.29 -6.66
CA PRO A 206 12.87 21.47 -7.42
C PRO A 206 14.33 21.88 -7.10
N ASN A 207 15.12 20.94 -6.61
CA ASN A 207 16.53 21.13 -6.31
C ASN A 207 17.39 20.28 -7.26
N VAL A 208 17.97 20.94 -8.25
CA VAL A 208 18.81 20.28 -9.26
C VAL A 208 20.14 19.78 -8.67
N GLU A 209 20.71 20.47 -7.67
CA GLU A 209 21.95 20.06 -7.04
C GLU A 209 21.78 18.72 -6.32
N ASN A 210 20.67 18.53 -5.60
CA ASN A 210 20.35 17.24 -4.97
C ASN A 210 20.13 16.14 -6.02
N VAL A 211 19.53 16.45 -7.16
CA VAL A 211 19.35 15.48 -8.26
C VAL A 211 20.69 15.05 -8.84
N VAL A 212 21.60 15.99 -9.07
CA VAL A 212 22.92 15.71 -9.64
C VAL A 212 23.80 14.95 -8.64
N SER A 213 23.81 15.36 -7.35
CA SER A 213 24.59 14.70 -6.31
C SER A 213 24.12 13.28 -6.00
N ALA A 214 22.81 13.04 -6.04
CA ALA A 214 22.25 11.71 -5.90
C ALA A 214 22.44 10.82 -7.14
N GLY A 215 22.77 11.43 -8.28
CA GLY A 215 22.83 10.78 -9.59
C GLY A 215 21.47 10.70 -10.29
N VAL A 216 21.36 11.32 -11.46
CA VAL A 216 20.08 11.40 -12.22
C VAL A 216 19.45 10.01 -12.43
N GLY A 217 20.26 8.99 -12.72
CA GLY A 217 19.81 7.60 -12.89
C GLY A 217 19.14 7.05 -11.62
N ASN A 218 19.71 7.32 -10.45
CA ASN A 218 19.16 6.89 -9.16
C ASN A 218 17.83 7.57 -8.86
N VAL A 219 17.72 8.86 -9.15
CA VAL A 219 16.48 9.64 -8.96
C VAL A 219 15.36 9.11 -9.86
N ILE A 220 15.64 8.86 -11.14
CA ILE A 220 14.69 8.26 -12.09
C ILE A 220 14.25 6.87 -11.60
N SER A 221 15.21 6.03 -11.20
CA SER A 221 14.94 4.68 -10.68
C SER A 221 14.07 4.71 -9.44
N ALA A 222 14.39 5.60 -8.49
CA ALA A 222 13.62 5.74 -7.26
C ALA A 222 12.18 6.23 -7.53
N ALA A 223 12.01 7.19 -8.45
CA ALA A 223 10.70 7.69 -8.84
C ALA A 223 9.86 6.62 -9.55
N MET A 224 10.48 5.84 -10.44
CA MET A 224 9.85 4.74 -11.17
C MET A 224 9.42 3.63 -10.21
N ASN A 225 10.32 3.19 -9.34
CA ASN A 225 10.03 2.19 -8.31
C ASN A 225 8.89 2.67 -7.39
N ARG A 226 8.97 3.90 -6.92
CA ARG A 226 7.95 4.44 -6.01
C ARG A 226 6.57 4.52 -6.67
N ALA A 227 6.48 5.00 -7.91
CA ALA A 227 5.25 5.09 -8.68
C ALA A 227 4.60 3.71 -8.94
N PHE A 228 5.42 2.69 -9.06
CA PHE A 228 4.95 1.32 -9.28
C PHE A 228 4.44 0.67 -7.97
N PHE A 229 5.22 0.78 -6.90
CA PHE A 229 4.88 0.11 -5.63
C PHE A 229 3.75 0.77 -4.85
N THR A 230 3.49 2.07 -5.06
CA THR A 230 2.45 2.79 -4.29
C THR A 230 1.05 2.20 -4.45
N LEU A 231 0.75 1.57 -5.59
CA LEU A 231 -0.56 0.99 -5.89
C LEU A 231 -0.69 -0.51 -5.54
N SER A 232 0.35 -1.13 -4.99
CA SER A 232 0.38 -2.56 -4.57
C SER A 232 -0.09 -3.53 -5.68
N LEU A 233 0.40 -3.32 -6.92
CA LEU A 233 -0.02 -4.06 -8.11
C LEU A 233 0.71 -5.40 -8.24
N GLY A 234 0.10 -6.37 -8.92
CA GLY A 234 0.72 -7.66 -9.27
C GLY A 234 0.33 -8.84 -8.38
N ILE A 235 -0.42 -8.60 -7.29
CA ILE A 235 -0.88 -9.66 -6.36
C ILE A 235 -2.41 -9.80 -6.32
N ALA A 236 -3.10 -9.35 -7.36
CA ALA A 236 -4.55 -9.40 -7.49
C ALA A 236 -5.33 -8.62 -6.40
N ALA A 237 -4.67 -7.71 -5.67
CA ALA A 237 -5.34 -6.91 -4.64
C ALA A 237 -6.40 -5.98 -5.25
N MET A 238 -6.16 -5.47 -6.45
CA MET A 238 -7.12 -4.64 -7.18
C MET A 238 -8.07 -5.46 -8.07
N GLU A 239 -7.68 -6.65 -8.50
CA GLU A 239 -8.52 -7.54 -9.30
C GLU A 239 -9.81 -7.89 -8.56
N ILE A 240 -9.73 -8.21 -7.26
CA ILE A 240 -10.91 -8.54 -6.47
C ILE A 240 -11.93 -7.40 -6.46
N PHE A 241 -11.48 -6.14 -6.35
CA PHE A 241 -12.37 -4.98 -6.38
C PHE A 241 -12.94 -4.74 -7.78
N GLY A 242 -12.16 -4.97 -8.83
CA GLY A 242 -12.66 -5.03 -10.20
C GLY A 242 -13.82 -6.01 -10.35
N SER A 243 -13.74 -7.20 -9.71
CA SER A 243 -14.79 -8.22 -9.78
C SER A 243 -16.12 -7.81 -9.14
N TYR A 244 -16.12 -6.84 -8.25
CA TYR A 244 -17.31 -6.28 -7.58
C TYR A 244 -17.86 -5.02 -8.27
N MET A 245 -17.14 -4.48 -9.24
CA MET A 245 -17.42 -3.22 -9.90
C MET A 245 -18.51 -3.34 -10.97
N SER A 246 -19.34 -2.28 -11.15
CA SER A 246 -20.26 -2.16 -12.28
C SER A 246 -19.54 -1.76 -13.57
N ARG A 247 -20.26 -1.82 -14.71
CA ARG A 247 -19.74 -1.40 -16.03
C ARG A 247 -20.15 0.02 -16.43
N GLU A 248 -20.61 0.83 -15.51
CA GLU A 248 -21.08 2.19 -15.79
C GLU A 248 -19.95 3.16 -16.14
N ASN A 249 -18.75 2.91 -15.60
CA ASN A 249 -17.58 3.81 -15.77
C ASN A 249 -16.41 3.06 -16.40
N THR A 250 -15.60 3.81 -17.17
CA THR A 250 -14.36 3.26 -17.74
C THR A 250 -13.33 2.98 -16.64
N LEU A 251 -12.57 1.89 -16.81
CA LEU A 251 -11.56 1.50 -15.82
C LEU A 251 -10.43 2.51 -15.71
N THR A 252 -10.06 3.17 -16.81
CA THR A 252 -9.03 4.21 -16.80
C THR A 252 -9.43 5.38 -15.91
N SER A 253 -10.70 5.83 -15.96
CA SER A 253 -11.17 6.89 -15.08
C SER A 253 -11.11 6.50 -13.61
N GLU A 254 -11.45 5.27 -13.29
CA GLU A 254 -11.41 4.79 -11.91
C GLU A 254 -9.96 4.61 -11.43
N ALA A 255 -9.08 4.05 -12.27
CA ALA A 255 -7.65 3.92 -11.95
C ALA A 255 -6.99 5.29 -11.69
N VAL A 256 -7.31 6.29 -12.52
CA VAL A 256 -6.81 7.67 -12.31
C VAL A 256 -7.30 8.24 -10.97
N ARG A 257 -8.57 8.06 -10.61
CA ARG A 257 -9.11 8.56 -9.33
C ARG A 257 -8.46 7.89 -8.11
N ILE A 258 -8.28 6.57 -8.16
CA ILE A 258 -7.58 5.83 -7.11
C ILE A 258 -6.15 6.35 -6.97
N SER A 259 -5.42 6.49 -8.08
CA SER A 259 -4.04 6.96 -8.09
C SER A 259 -3.91 8.41 -7.61
N LEU A 260 -4.85 9.29 -7.96
CA LEU A 260 -4.85 10.67 -7.47
C LEU A 260 -5.11 10.76 -5.96
N LEU A 261 -5.99 9.91 -5.43
CA LEU A 261 -6.28 9.89 -4.00
C LEU A 261 -5.08 9.33 -3.21
N ASP A 262 -4.42 8.29 -3.71
CA ASP A 262 -3.18 7.74 -3.16
C ASP A 262 -2.06 8.80 -3.14
N THR A 263 -1.85 9.47 -4.27
CA THR A 263 -0.86 10.55 -4.40
C THR A 263 -1.16 11.73 -3.47
N PHE A 264 -2.43 12.11 -3.34
CA PHE A 264 -2.83 13.16 -2.42
C PHE A 264 -2.39 12.85 -0.98
N VAL A 265 -2.64 11.63 -0.50
CA VAL A 265 -2.21 11.22 0.83
C VAL A 265 -0.69 11.20 0.95
N ALA A 266 0.03 10.70 -0.06
CA ALA A 266 1.50 10.71 -0.07
C ALA A 266 2.08 12.13 0.00
N LEU A 267 1.54 13.06 -0.77
CA LEU A 267 1.96 14.47 -0.74
C LEU A 267 1.64 15.16 0.59
N MET A 268 0.44 14.95 1.12
CA MET A 268 0.03 15.51 2.41
C MET A 268 0.90 14.99 3.56
N SER A 269 1.38 13.76 3.50
CA SER A 269 2.31 13.20 4.51
C SER A 269 3.61 13.98 4.58
N GLY A 270 4.17 14.39 3.43
CA GLY A 270 5.36 15.26 3.41
C GLY A 270 5.09 16.66 3.99
N LEU A 271 3.88 17.21 3.78
CA LEU A 271 3.47 18.49 4.37
C LEU A 271 3.30 18.41 5.91
N ILE A 272 3.10 17.22 6.46
CA ILE A 272 3.10 17.00 7.92
C ILE A 272 4.54 16.92 8.43
N ILE A 273 5.38 16.13 7.78
CA ILE A 273 6.69 15.71 8.29
C ILE A 273 7.72 16.83 8.20
N PHE A 274 7.92 17.41 7.00
CA PHE A 274 9.04 18.34 6.80
C PHE A 274 8.88 19.67 7.54
N PRO A 275 7.73 20.36 7.52
CA PRO A 275 7.58 21.58 8.33
C PRO A 275 7.84 21.34 9.81
N ALA A 276 7.41 20.21 10.34
CA ALA A 276 7.58 19.85 11.73
C ALA A 276 9.05 19.54 12.05
N CYS A 277 9.73 18.70 11.25
CA CYS A 277 11.15 18.39 11.42
C CYS A 277 12.04 19.65 11.36
N PHE A 278 11.80 20.53 10.38
CA PHE A 278 12.54 21.79 10.24
C PHE A 278 12.28 22.77 11.38
N THR A 279 11.10 22.78 11.97
CA THR A 279 10.76 23.63 13.12
C THR A 279 11.57 23.23 14.37
N TYR A 280 11.73 21.93 14.60
CA TYR A 280 12.37 21.42 15.81
C TYR A 280 13.82 20.99 15.59
N GLY A 281 14.38 21.20 14.39
CA GLY A 281 15.77 20.88 14.07
C GLY A 281 16.08 19.38 14.11
N ILE A 282 15.06 18.54 13.87
CA ILE A 282 15.18 17.08 13.89
C ILE A 282 15.42 16.61 12.46
N GLN A 283 16.49 15.83 12.27
CA GLN A 283 16.79 15.25 10.96
C GLN A 283 15.73 14.20 10.59
N THR A 284 15.32 14.22 9.33
CA THR A 284 14.43 13.21 8.78
C THR A 284 15.17 11.90 8.55
N ASP A 285 14.60 10.82 9.02
CA ASP A 285 15.08 9.46 8.79
C ASP A 285 14.13 8.74 7.79
N GLN A 286 14.38 7.47 7.53
CA GLN A 286 13.53 6.66 6.63
C GLN A 286 13.01 5.41 7.32
N GLY A 287 11.93 4.87 6.78
CA GLY A 287 11.37 3.60 7.25
C GLY A 287 10.75 3.69 8.66
N PRO A 288 10.85 2.61 9.45
CA PRO A 288 10.29 2.57 10.79
C PRO A 288 10.84 3.65 11.73
N SER A 289 12.14 3.99 11.65
CA SER A 289 12.77 5.03 12.49
C SER A 289 12.07 6.37 12.35
N LEU A 290 11.69 6.77 11.14
CA LEU A 290 10.94 8.01 10.91
C LEU A 290 9.63 8.04 11.70
N VAL A 291 8.86 6.98 11.64
CA VAL A 291 7.50 6.94 12.21
C VAL A 291 7.54 6.71 13.72
N PHE A 292 8.43 5.81 14.20
CA PHE A 292 8.39 5.35 15.60
C PHE A 292 9.42 6.01 16.51
N MET A 293 10.38 6.76 15.95
CA MET A 293 11.40 7.48 16.72
C MET A 293 11.39 8.97 16.40
N THR A 294 11.55 9.34 15.13
CA THR A 294 11.66 10.75 14.71
C THR A 294 10.36 11.53 14.95
N LEU A 295 9.23 11.04 14.46
CA LEU A 295 7.95 11.75 14.60
C LEU A 295 7.43 11.83 16.05
N PRO A 296 7.51 10.81 16.92
CA PRO A 296 7.22 10.96 18.32
C PRO A 296 8.08 12.05 18.99
N ASN A 297 9.38 12.13 18.67
CA ASN A 297 10.25 13.19 19.16
C ASN A 297 9.75 14.57 18.69
N VAL A 298 9.40 14.72 17.42
CA VAL A 298 8.82 15.95 16.87
C VAL A 298 7.54 16.32 17.62
N PHE A 299 6.61 15.39 17.78
CA PHE A 299 5.33 15.66 18.47
C PHE A 299 5.56 16.06 19.93
N LEU A 300 6.44 15.42 20.67
CA LEU A 300 6.67 15.75 22.08
C LEU A 300 7.30 17.13 22.29
N ASN A 301 7.93 17.69 21.28
CA ASN A 301 8.42 19.08 21.29
C ASN A 301 7.32 20.10 20.94
N MET A 302 6.14 19.65 20.47
CA MET A 302 5.01 20.54 20.16
C MET A 302 4.15 20.81 21.40
N SER A 303 3.50 22.01 21.44
CA SER A 303 2.40 22.25 22.38
C SER A 303 1.25 21.29 22.11
N GLY A 304 0.81 20.56 23.12
CA GLY A 304 -0.22 19.51 22.97
C GLY A 304 0.26 18.26 22.21
N GLY A 305 1.56 17.98 22.22
CA GLY A 305 2.17 16.93 21.39
C GLY A 305 1.59 15.52 21.57
N ARG A 306 1.11 15.19 22.80
CA ARG A 306 0.39 13.92 23.03
C ARG A 306 -0.87 13.81 22.18
N PHE A 307 -1.62 14.90 22.06
CA PHE A 307 -2.83 14.94 21.24
C PHE A 307 -2.50 14.79 19.74
N TRP A 308 -1.52 15.55 19.25
CA TRP A 308 -1.09 15.48 17.84
C TRP A 308 -0.47 14.12 17.49
N GLY A 309 0.32 13.55 18.37
CA GLY A 309 0.87 12.20 18.21
C GLY A 309 -0.23 11.14 18.18
N ALA A 310 -1.21 11.22 19.08
CA ALA A 310 -2.36 10.31 19.07
C ALA A 310 -3.18 10.43 17.76
N LEU A 311 -3.44 11.65 17.26
CA LEU A 311 -4.12 11.85 15.98
C LEU A 311 -3.33 11.29 14.80
N PHE A 312 -2.01 11.47 14.81
CA PHE A 312 -1.14 10.92 13.76
C PHE A 312 -1.17 9.39 13.77
N PHE A 313 -1.02 8.74 14.92
CA PHE A 313 -1.08 7.28 15.00
C PHE A 313 -2.50 6.71 14.76
N LEU A 314 -3.54 7.47 15.03
CA LEU A 314 -4.91 7.12 14.60
C LEU A 314 -5.03 7.15 13.06
N PHE A 315 -4.50 8.21 12.42
CA PHE A 315 -4.41 8.29 10.97
C PHE A 315 -3.64 7.10 10.38
N MET A 316 -2.45 6.79 10.94
CA MET A 316 -1.62 5.66 10.50
C MET A 316 -2.31 4.31 10.71
N THR A 317 -3.05 4.14 11.81
CA THR A 317 -3.83 2.93 12.07
C THR A 317 -4.92 2.76 11.01
N PHE A 318 -5.63 3.82 10.64
CA PHE A 318 -6.64 3.75 9.58
C PHE A 318 -6.03 3.47 8.21
N ALA A 319 -4.90 4.10 7.87
CA ALA A 319 -4.18 3.86 6.62
C ALA A 319 -3.71 2.39 6.52
N SER A 320 -3.07 1.86 7.55
CA SER A 320 -2.62 0.46 7.55
C SER A 320 -3.78 -0.53 7.57
N PHE A 321 -4.79 -0.30 8.39
CA PHE A 321 -5.91 -1.22 8.53
C PHE A 321 -6.79 -1.28 7.27
N SER A 322 -6.92 -0.19 6.49
CA SER A 322 -7.64 -0.22 5.21
C SER A 322 -7.00 -1.16 4.20
N THR A 323 -5.67 -1.19 4.14
CA THR A 323 -4.92 -2.16 3.31
C THR A 323 -5.11 -3.59 3.82
N VAL A 324 -5.05 -3.81 5.15
CA VAL A 324 -5.25 -5.15 5.75
C VAL A 324 -6.59 -5.75 5.37
N ILE A 325 -7.70 -5.00 5.58
CA ILE A 325 -9.04 -5.52 5.25
C ILE A 325 -9.24 -5.73 3.75
N ALA A 326 -8.60 -4.94 2.91
CA ALA A 326 -8.62 -5.08 1.46
C ALA A 326 -7.96 -6.40 1.00
N VAL A 327 -6.77 -6.69 1.50
CA VAL A 327 -6.05 -7.93 1.18
C VAL A 327 -6.72 -9.16 1.81
N PHE A 328 -7.29 -9.03 3.01
CA PHE A 328 -8.06 -10.10 3.64
C PHE A 328 -9.32 -10.47 2.85
N GLU A 329 -9.98 -9.49 2.21
CA GLU A 329 -11.10 -9.79 1.32
C GLU A 329 -10.62 -10.57 0.08
N ASN A 330 -9.44 -10.24 -0.49
CA ASN A 330 -8.86 -10.98 -1.60
C ASN A 330 -8.60 -12.45 -1.21
N ILE A 331 -7.92 -12.70 -0.09
CA ILE A 331 -7.66 -14.05 0.44
C ILE A 331 -8.97 -14.79 0.71
N SER A 332 -9.93 -14.15 1.36
CA SER A 332 -11.23 -14.75 1.68
C SER A 332 -12.03 -15.08 0.43
N SER A 333 -11.99 -14.21 -0.58
CA SER A 333 -12.66 -14.43 -1.85
C SER A 333 -12.06 -15.58 -2.63
N PHE A 334 -10.72 -15.72 -2.64
CA PHE A 334 -10.06 -16.88 -3.23
C PHE A 334 -10.57 -18.19 -2.62
N CYS A 335 -10.66 -18.28 -1.29
CA CYS A 335 -11.17 -19.48 -0.63
C CYS A 335 -12.63 -19.77 -0.97
N ARG A 336 -13.46 -18.73 -1.13
CA ARG A 336 -14.87 -18.86 -1.52
C ARG A 336 -15.00 -19.33 -2.97
N ASP A 337 -14.24 -18.71 -3.86
CA ASP A 337 -14.33 -18.99 -5.30
C ASP A 337 -13.72 -20.36 -5.64
N THR A 338 -12.62 -20.77 -5.00
CA THR A 338 -11.89 -22.00 -5.32
C THR A 338 -12.42 -23.21 -4.56
N PHE A 339 -12.70 -23.07 -3.26
CA PHE A 339 -13.09 -24.19 -2.41
C PHE A 339 -14.59 -24.19 -2.06
N GLY A 340 -15.37 -23.19 -2.53
CA GLY A 340 -16.78 -23.09 -2.22
C GLY A 340 -17.10 -22.83 -0.74
N TRP A 341 -16.15 -22.26 0.02
CA TRP A 341 -16.36 -22.00 1.44
C TRP A 341 -17.36 -20.88 1.68
N SER A 342 -18.10 -20.98 2.79
CA SER A 342 -18.88 -19.85 3.26
C SER A 342 -17.97 -18.70 3.69
N ARG A 343 -18.47 -17.46 3.64
CA ARG A 343 -17.72 -16.27 4.05
C ARG A 343 -17.21 -16.38 5.50
N LYS A 344 -18.02 -16.89 6.41
CA LYS A 344 -17.63 -17.09 7.81
C LYS A 344 -16.51 -18.13 7.95
N LYS A 345 -16.63 -19.27 7.24
CA LYS A 345 -15.59 -20.30 7.26
C LYS A 345 -14.27 -19.77 6.72
N ALA A 346 -14.31 -19.06 5.59
CA ALA A 346 -13.13 -18.44 5.00
C ALA A 346 -12.47 -17.45 5.97
N ALA A 347 -13.26 -16.58 6.62
CA ALA A 347 -12.75 -15.62 7.59
C ALA A 347 -12.09 -16.30 8.79
N ILE A 348 -12.71 -17.31 9.39
CA ILE A 348 -12.16 -18.00 10.58
C ILE A 348 -10.87 -18.75 10.24
N VAL A 349 -10.87 -19.52 9.16
CA VAL A 349 -9.68 -20.32 8.78
C VAL A 349 -8.53 -19.41 8.43
N ASN A 350 -8.77 -18.38 7.61
CA ASN A 350 -7.71 -17.46 7.22
C ASN A 350 -7.23 -16.58 8.40
N CYS A 351 -8.10 -16.25 9.35
CA CYS A 351 -7.70 -15.59 10.59
C CYS A 351 -6.65 -16.43 11.34
N LEU A 352 -6.91 -17.72 11.53
CA LEU A 352 -5.98 -18.64 12.20
C LEU A 352 -4.67 -18.81 11.41
N VAL A 353 -4.77 -18.94 10.08
CA VAL A 353 -3.59 -19.07 9.21
C VAL A 353 -2.73 -17.81 9.27
N VAL A 354 -3.31 -16.61 9.14
CA VAL A 354 -2.55 -15.35 9.17
C VAL A 354 -1.98 -15.10 10.55
N LEU A 355 -2.71 -15.39 11.63
CA LEU A 355 -2.17 -15.29 13.01
C LEU A 355 -0.91 -16.13 13.16
N ALA A 356 -0.96 -17.39 12.75
CA ALA A 356 0.19 -18.29 12.84
C ALA A 356 1.34 -17.86 11.91
N ALA A 357 1.01 -17.47 10.68
CA ALA A 357 1.98 -17.07 9.66
C ALA A 357 2.69 -15.73 9.98
N SER A 358 2.07 -14.84 10.76
CA SER A 358 2.69 -13.57 11.18
C SER A 358 3.63 -13.72 12.39
N LEU A 359 3.59 -14.82 13.12
CA LEU A 359 4.48 -15.04 14.28
C LEU A 359 5.98 -14.99 13.94
N PRO A 360 6.46 -15.55 12.81
CA PRO A 360 7.87 -15.43 12.43
C PRO A 360 8.35 -13.97 12.36
N CYS A 361 7.56 -13.08 11.78
CA CYS A 361 7.88 -11.65 11.72
C CYS A 361 7.95 -11.04 13.13
N VAL A 362 7.02 -11.36 14.03
CA VAL A 362 7.05 -10.93 15.44
C VAL A 362 8.32 -11.44 16.12
N PHE A 363 8.64 -12.71 15.97
CA PHE A 363 9.81 -13.35 16.64
C PHE A 363 11.14 -12.90 16.06
N GLY A 364 11.18 -12.42 14.83
CA GLY A 364 12.39 -11.89 14.19
C GLY A 364 13.03 -10.74 14.95
N TYR A 365 12.27 -9.98 15.74
CA TYR A 365 12.78 -8.84 16.53
C TYR A 365 13.22 -9.21 17.97
N ASN A 366 12.92 -10.41 18.42
CA ASN A 366 13.19 -10.83 19.80
C ASN A 366 13.75 -12.25 19.88
N ILE A 367 12.91 -13.29 19.87
CA ILE A 367 13.33 -14.70 20.04
C ILE A 367 14.29 -15.15 18.93
N TRP A 368 14.09 -14.66 17.69
CA TRP A 368 14.86 -14.99 16.48
C TRP A 368 15.71 -13.82 15.98
N GLN A 369 16.03 -12.86 16.81
CA GLN A 369 16.78 -11.65 16.42
C GLN A 369 18.14 -11.93 15.72
N ASN A 370 18.71 -13.11 15.92
CA ASN A 370 19.95 -13.54 15.27
C ASN A 370 19.70 -14.36 13.98
N LEU A 371 18.43 -14.56 13.59
CA LEU A 371 18.09 -15.27 12.38
C LEU A 371 18.14 -14.30 11.19
N HIS A 372 19.16 -14.45 10.37
CA HIS A 372 19.30 -13.75 9.11
C HIS A 372 18.99 -14.70 7.95
N LEU A 373 18.12 -14.26 7.05
CA LEU A 373 17.66 -15.05 5.93
C LEU A 373 18.33 -14.56 4.61
N ILE A 374 17.57 -14.34 3.57
CA ILE A 374 18.07 -14.00 2.24
C ILE A 374 18.92 -12.71 2.29
N GLY A 375 20.19 -12.83 1.89
CA GLY A 375 21.10 -11.68 1.83
C GLY A 375 21.42 -11.01 3.18
N GLY A 376 21.31 -11.75 4.28
CA GLY A 376 21.59 -11.21 5.62
C GLY A 376 20.46 -10.37 6.22
N ARG A 377 19.27 -10.36 5.59
CA ARG A 377 18.08 -9.63 6.06
C ARG A 377 17.41 -10.34 7.21
N ASP A 378 16.76 -9.59 8.09
CA ASP A 378 15.86 -10.14 9.10
C ASP A 378 14.59 -10.75 8.47
N VAL A 379 13.68 -11.24 9.29
CA VAL A 379 12.45 -11.89 8.81
C VAL A 379 11.56 -10.90 8.07
N LEU A 380 11.30 -9.72 8.65
CA LEU A 380 10.45 -8.68 8.04
C LEU A 380 11.03 -8.20 6.71
N ASP A 381 12.31 -7.86 6.70
CA ASP A 381 12.99 -7.37 5.50
C ASP A 381 13.05 -8.45 4.41
N THR A 382 13.11 -9.74 4.78
CA THR A 382 13.03 -10.86 3.83
C THR A 382 11.65 -10.99 3.23
N GLU A 383 10.60 -10.92 4.05
CA GLU A 383 9.20 -10.99 3.59
C GLU A 383 8.87 -9.79 2.69
N ASP A 384 9.26 -8.57 3.07
CA ASP A 384 9.09 -7.38 2.24
C ASP A 384 9.88 -7.47 0.94
N PHE A 385 11.12 -7.96 0.97
CA PHE A 385 11.92 -8.16 -0.23
C PHE A 385 11.25 -9.12 -1.23
N LEU A 386 10.76 -10.25 -0.76
CA LEU A 386 10.07 -11.24 -1.60
C LEU A 386 8.80 -10.65 -2.23
N VAL A 387 8.02 -9.90 -1.47
CA VAL A 387 6.80 -9.27 -1.97
C VAL A 387 7.16 -8.10 -2.90
N SER A 388 7.87 -7.11 -2.38
CA SER A 388 8.09 -5.84 -3.05
C SER A 388 9.02 -5.98 -4.27
N ASN A 389 10.13 -6.71 -4.15
CA ASN A 389 11.14 -6.75 -5.20
C ASN A 389 10.95 -7.89 -6.21
N LEU A 390 10.17 -8.92 -5.85
CA LEU A 390 9.96 -10.07 -6.73
C LEU A 390 8.49 -10.23 -7.15
N LEU A 391 7.57 -10.44 -6.19
CA LEU A 391 6.20 -10.84 -6.52
C LEU A 391 5.40 -9.73 -7.19
N LEU A 392 5.50 -8.47 -6.71
CA LEU A 392 4.78 -7.34 -7.33
C LEU A 392 5.22 -7.07 -8.77
N PRO A 393 6.54 -6.93 -9.09
CA PRO A 393 6.98 -6.71 -10.46
C PRO A 393 6.69 -7.89 -11.40
N VAL A 394 6.97 -9.13 -10.96
CA VAL A 394 6.69 -10.33 -11.75
C VAL A 394 5.20 -10.48 -12.00
N GLY A 395 4.39 -10.31 -10.98
CA GLY A 395 2.94 -10.38 -11.09
C GLY A 395 2.36 -9.35 -12.05
N SER A 396 2.82 -8.11 -11.95
CA SER A 396 2.41 -7.04 -12.87
C SER A 396 2.84 -7.31 -14.31
N MET A 397 4.03 -7.88 -14.50
CA MET A 397 4.48 -8.32 -15.82
C MET A 397 3.56 -9.40 -16.40
N ILE A 398 3.12 -10.34 -15.57
CA ILE A 398 2.20 -11.41 -16.00
C ILE A 398 0.81 -10.83 -16.34
N TYR A 399 0.26 -9.90 -15.54
CA TYR A 399 -0.98 -9.18 -15.88
C TYR A 399 -0.87 -8.47 -17.22
N LEU A 400 0.24 -7.76 -17.44
CA LEU A 400 0.52 -7.08 -18.70
C LEU A 400 0.55 -8.06 -19.86
N LEU A 401 1.35 -9.11 -19.77
CA LEU A 401 1.46 -10.13 -20.82
C LEU A 401 0.13 -10.83 -21.08
N PHE A 402 -0.64 -11.15 -20.06
CA PHE A 402 -1.96 -11.74 -20.19
C PHE A 402 -2.93 -10.83 -20.94
N CYS A 403 -2.98 -9.55 -20.60
CA CYS A 403 -3.90 -8.59 -21.24
C CYS A 403 -3.50 -8.22 -22.67
N VAL A 404 -2.19 -8.35 -23.05
CA VAL A 404 -1.68 -7.77 -24.30
C VAL A 404 -1.23 -8.82 -25.30
N SER A 405 -0.81 -10.02 -24.85
CA SER A 405 -0.25 -11.04 -25.74
C SER A 405 -1.32 -11.83 -26.51
N LYS A 406 -0.90 -12.43 -27.61
CA LYS A 406 -1.73 -13.34 -28.41
C LYS A 406 -2.09 -14.64 -27.67
N TRP A 407 -1.26 -15.03 -26.71
CA TRP A 407 -1.42 -16.27 -25.92
C TRP A 407 -2.30 -16.09 -24.67
N GLY A 408 -2.48 -14.84 -24.24
CA GLY A 408 -3.36 -14.49 -23.12
C GLY A 408 -4.78 -14.11 -23.58
N TRP A 409 -5.42 -13.24 -22.80
CA TRP A 409 -6.76 -12.69 -23.09
C TRP A 409 -6.77 -11.81 -24.33
N GLY A 410 -5.68 -11.03 -24.54
CA GLY A 410 -5.45 -10.25 -25.73
C GLY A 410 -5.89 -8.79 -25.63
N PHE A 411 -5.14 -7.92 -26.35
CA PHE A 411 -5.28 -6.47 -26.23
C PHE A 411 -6.67 -5.94 -26.61
N ASP A 412 -7.29 -6.49 -27.66
CA ASP A 412 -8.59 -5.99 -28.12
C ASP A 412 -9.72 -6.34 -27.13
N ALA A 413 -9.67 -7.50 -26.48
CA ALA A 413 -10.59 -7.90 -25.43
C ALA A 413 -10.40 -7.04 -24.19
N TYR A 414 -9.15 -6.84 -23.76
CA TYR A 414 -8.79 -5.92 -22.67
C TYR A 414 -9.30 -4.49 -22.94
N LEU A 415 -8.99 -3.95 -24.12
CA LEU A 415 -9.38 -2.59 -24.49
C LEU A 415 -10.90 -2.40 -24.50
N LYS A 416 -11.64 -3.39 -25.00
CA LYS A 416 -13.11 -3.37 -24.99
C LYS A 416 -13.65 -3.30 -23.56
N GLU A 417 -13.09 -4.07 -22.64
CA GLU A 417 -13.51 -4.05 -21.24
C GLU A 417 -13.08 -2.74 -20.56
N ALA A 418 -11.82 -2.29 -20.74
CA ALA A 418 -11.32 -1.07 -20.14
C ALA A 418 -12.13 0.17 -20.53
N ASN A 419 -12.59 0.22 -21.78
CA ASN A 419 -13.37 1.33 -22.35
C ASN A 419 -14.89 1.16 -22.17
N CYS A 420 -15.35 0.13 -21.48
CA CYS A 420 -16.77 -0.04 -21.19
C CYS A 420 -17.22 0.98 -20.15
N GLY A 421 -18.31 1.70 -20.47
CA GLY A 421 -18.86 2.76 -19.62
C GLY A 421 -18.42 4.18 -20.00
N ASP A 422 -18.77 5.13 -19.12
CA ASP A 422 -18.52 6.56 -19.33
C ASP A 422 -17.19 7.00 -18.70
N GLY A 423 -16.42 7.81 -19.42
CA GLY A 423 -15.18 8.39 -18.92
C GLY A 423 -14.01 8.36 -19.90
N ILE A 424 -12.78 8.39 -19.37
CA ILE A 424 -11.54 8.40 -20.14
C ILE A 424 -11.36 7.06 -20.84
N LYS A 425 -11.25 7.07 -22.17
CA LYS A 425 -11.07 5.89 -22.98
C LYS A 425 -9.62 5.74 -23.42
N LEU A 426 -9.11 4.52 -23.32
CA LEU A 426 -7.79 4.16 -23.86
C LEU A 426 -7.85 4.10 -25.38
N PRO A 427 -7.01 4.83 -26.11
CA PRO A 427 -6.97 4.77 -27.55
C PRO A 427 -6.19 3.53 -28.06
N LYS A 428 -6.60 3.00 -29.21
CA LYS A 428 -5.96 1.81 -29.82
C LYS A 428 -4.47 2.00 -30.16
N TRP A 429 -4.05 3.23 -30.43
CA TRP A 429 -2.66 3.51 -30.80
C TRP A 429 -1.66 3.28 -29.65
N LEU A 430 -2.14 3.18 -28.38
CA LEU A 430 -1.30 2.80 -27.25
C LEU A 430 -0.87 1.32 -27.25
N LYS A 431 -1.39 0.49 -28.16
CA LYS A 431 -1.04 -0.93 -28.22
C LYS A 431 0.48 -1.19 -28.26
N PRO A 432 1.29 -0.51 -29.11
CA PRO A 432 2.74 -0.69 -29.11
C PRO A 432 3.41 -0.31 -27.78
N TYR A 433 2.91 0.72 -27.09
CA TYR A 433 3.38 1.11 -25.77
C TYR A 433 3.21 -0.04 -24.77
N PHE A 434 2.02 -0.63 -24.71
CA PHE A 434 1.73 -1.75 -23.81
C PHE A 434 2.48 -3.03 -24.20
N GLN A 435 2.77 -3.23 -25.48
CA GLN A 435 3.43 -4.44 -25.97
C GLN A 435 4.96 -4.41 -25.82
N TYR A 436 5.61 -3.25 -25.91
CA TYR A 436 7.05 -3.14 -26.00
C TYR A 436 7.67 -2.25 -24.92
N ILE A 437 7.11 -1.07 -24.65
CA ILE A 437 7.73 -0.11 -23.74
C ILE A 437 7.42 -0.47 -22.28
N LEU A 438 6.16 -0.67 -21.93
CA LEU A 438 5.76 -0.96 -20.57
C LEU A 438 6.39 -2.24 -20.00
N PRO A 439 6.51 -3.37 -20.75
CA PRO A 439 7.26 -4.55 -20.27
C PRO A 439 8.72 -4.25 -19.95
N VAL A 440 9.39 -3.44 -20.76
CA VAL A 440 10.79 -3.06 -20.52
C VAL A 440 10.91 -2.24 -19.24
N LEU A 441 10.02 -1.30 -19.01
CA LEU A 441 10.00 -0.49 -17.78
C LEU A 441 9.80 -1.37 -16.54
N ILE A 442 8.86 -2.32 -16.56
CA ILE A 442 8.63 -3.26 -15.44
C ILE A 442 9.85 -4.18 -15.25
N LEU A 443 10.49 -4.63 -16.35
CA LEU A 443 11.69 -5.45 -16.26
C LEU A 443 12.86 -4.69 -15.62
N ILE A 444 13.00 -3.40 -15.93
CA ILE A 444 14.01 -2.55 -15.28
C ILE A 444 13.76 -2.50 -13.76
N ILE A 445 12.51 -2.29 -13.31
CA ILE A 445 12.16 -2.31 -11.88
C ILE A 445 12.52 -3.65 -11.24
N LEU A 446 12.17 -4.76 -11.89
CA LEU A 446 12.49 -6.10 -11.40
C LEU A 446 13.99 -6.31 -11.22
N ILE A 447 14.79 -5.94 -12.25
CA ILE A 447 16.25 -6.10 -12.20
C ILE A 447 16.85 -5.23 -11.10
N GLN A 448 16.43 -3.97 -10.98
CA GLN A 448 16.90 -3.04 -9.93
C GLN A 448 16.52 -3.51 -8.52
N GLY A 449 15.39 -4.19 -8.37
CA GLY A 449 14.97 -4.76 -7.09
C GLY A 449 15.77 -5.99 -6.66
N LEU A 450 16.45 -6.66 -7.59
CA LEU A 450 17.24 -7.88 -7.33
C LEU A 450 18.74 -7.63 -7.13
N ILE A 451 19.26 -6.50 -7.63
CA ILE A 451 20.65 -6.06 -7.48
C ILE A 451 20.80 -5.20 -6.22
#